data_665395c992477af6a4f9363d565c6835
#
_entry.id   665395c992477af6a4f9363d565c6835
#
_cell.length_a   1.000
_cell.length_b   1.000
_cell.length_c   1.000
_cell.angle_alpha   90.00
_cell.angle_beta   90.00
_cell.angle_gamma   90.00
#
_symmetry.space_group_name_H-M   'P 1'
#
loop_
_entity.id
_entity.type
_entity.pdbx_description
1 polymer ?
#
loop_
_entity_poly.entity_id
_entity_poly.type
_entity_poly.pdbx_seq_one_letter_code
_entity_poly.pdbx_strand_id
1 'polypeptide(L)'
;MGNILNTSNSDQALFVVITGGTRGIGFALAEAFLKLGWSVMISARNAVQLNQVVADFAQRYAPNRIYGVTCDVAQYEDLQNLWEETVLRFGQVDVWINNAGTCNAARAFTEIASSDLESVIKTNVLGTMLGSQVALKGMMQQGFGQIFNMEGWGSRGEWSAGMTPYATSKRAVAYLNHALNKETKNSDILIGTLSPGMVATDLLISSWQQGEVKNWHKMKWLFMFVIDPPEQVCGYLAQRISKNKKSNARIVWMTPWRLLLRFFQPYYWKRNPVEGTALDQLKE
;
A
#
# COMPACT_ATOMS: atom_id res chain seq x y z
N MET A 1 -46.70 10.27 -21.40
CA MET A 1 -45.93 10.99 -20.36
C MET A 1 -45.65 10.02 -19.22
N GLY A 2 -44.53 9.34 -19.25
CA GLY A 2 -44.14 8.40 -18.23
C GLY A 2 -42.80 8.86 -17.61
N ASN A 3 -42.85 9.24 -16.35
CA ASN A 3 -41.69 9.60 -15.52
C ASN A 3 -40.74 8.40 -15.46
N ILE A 4 -39.61 8.49 -16.11
CA ILE A 4 -38.47 7.62 -15.85
C ILE A 4 -37.86 8.13 -14.53
N LEU A 5 -38.19 7.44 -13.44
CA LEU A 5 -37.55 7.62 -12.15
C LEU A 5 -36.05 7.34 -12.29
N ASN A 6 -35.26 8.37 -12.10
CA ASN A 6 -33.84 8.28 -11.84
C ASN A 6 -33.62 7.43 -10.58
N THR A 7 -33.40 6.13 -10.76
CA THR A 7 -32.87 5.29 -9.67
C THR A 7 -31.43 5.71 -9.48
N SER A 8 -31.18 6.38 -8.37
CA SER A 8 -29.85 6.71 -7.86
C SER A 8 -28.98 5.44 -7.81
N ASN A 9 -27.88 5.49 -8.53
CA ASN A 9 -26.84 4.45 -8.69
C ASN A 9 -26.09 4.22 -7.35
N SER A 10 -26.77 3.67 -6.31
CA SER A 10 -26.15 3.43 -4.98
C SER A 10 -25.78 1.97 -4.71
N ASP A 11 -26.02 1.03 -5.65
CA ASP A 11 -25.81 -0.42 -5.43
C ASP A 11 -24.79 -1.07 -6.36
N GLN A 12 -23.95 -0.30 -7.05
CA GLN A 12 -22.92 -0.93 -7.87
C GLN A 12 -21.77 -1.40 -6.96
N ALA A 13 -21.55 -2.72 -6.93
CA ALA A 13 -20.42 -3.31 -6.21
C ALA A 13 -19.08 -2.72 -6.75
N LEU A 14 -18.20 -2.35 -5.87
CA LEU A 14 -16.90 -1.77 -6.20
C LEU A 14 -15.78 -2.78 -5.92
N PHE A 15 -14.76 -2.78 -6.77
CA PHE A 15 -13.73 -3.81 -6.79
C PHE A 15 -12.33 -3.21 -6.70
N VAL A 16 -11.52 -3.76 -5.79
CA VAL A 16 -10.15 -3.31 -5.59
C VAL A 16 -9.16 -4.47 -5.71
N VAL A 17 -8.06 -4.23 -6.42
CA VAL A 17 -6.88 -5.11 -6.44
C VAL A 17 -5.80 -4.52 -5.55
N ILE A 18 -5.20 -5.36 -4.70
CA ILE A 18 -4.13 -4.96 -3.78
C ILE A 18 -2.95 -5.94 -3.91
N THR A 19 -1.83 -5.48 -4.45
CA THR A 19 -0.62 -6.32 -4.49
C THR A 19 0.06 -6.39 -3.13
N GLY A 20 0.58 -7.57 -2.75
CA GLY A 20 1.20 -7.77 -1.43
C GLY A 20 0.18 -7.74 -0.29
N GLY A 21 -0.96 -8.43 -0.44
CA GLY A 21 -2.12 -8.37 0.45
C GLY A 21 -2.10 -9.29 1.67
N THR A 22 -1.05 -10.08 1.90
CA THR A 22 -1.05 -11.13 2.96
C THR A 22 -0.55 -10.66 4.33
N ARG A 23 0.02 -9.47 4.45
CA ARG A 23 0.51 -8.91 5.71
C ARG A 23 0.60 -7.39 5.67
N GLY A 24 0.83 -6.79 6.85
CA GLY A 24 1.10 -5.36 7.00
C GLY A 24 0.03 -4.45 6.39
N ILE A 25 0.46 -3.44 5.63
CA ILE A 25 -0.43 -2.45 5.02
C ILE A 25 -1.39 -3.09 4.02
N GLY A 26 -0.93 -4.03 3.18
CA GLY A 26 -1.77 -4.67 2.18
C GLY A 26 -2.92 -5.48 2.79
N PHE A 27 -2.63 -6.25 3.85
CA PHE A 27 -3.64 -6.98 4.61
C PHE A 27 -4.67 -6.02 5.26
N ALA A 28 -4.19 -4.98 5.92
CA ALA A 28 -5.06 -4.01 6.58
C ALA A 28 -5.90 -3.18 5.58
N LEU A 29 -5.36 -2.88 4.39
CA LEU A 29 -6.14 -2.27 3.31
C LEU A 29 -7.23 -3.21 2.80
N ALA A 30 -6.92 -4.49 2.58
CA ALA A 30 -7.90 -5.49 2.15
C ALA A 30 -9.06 -5.55 3.16
N GLU A 31 -8.75 -5.66 4.45
CA GLU A 31 -9.76 -5.66 5.49
C GLU A 31 -10.58 -4.36 5.52
N ALA A 32 -9.93 -3.20 5.38
CA ALA A 32 -10.60 -1.92 5.37
C ALA A 32 -11.59 -1.77 4.21
N PHE A 33 -11.25 -2.26 3.01
CA PHE A 33 -12.17 -2.26 1.88
C PHE A 33 -13.32 -3.26 2.06
N LEU A 34 -13.06 -4.45 2.61
CA LEU A 34 -14.12 -5.40 2.98
C LEU A 34 -15.12 -4.79 3.97
N LYS A 35 -14.64 -4.06 4.98
CA LYS A 35 -15.48 -3.29 5.94
C LYS A 35 -16.32 -2.20 5.26
N LEU A 36 -15.81 -1.59 4.20
CA LEU A 36 -16.55 -0.60 3.40
C LEU A 36 -17.56 -1.20 2.41
N GLY A 37 -17.69 -2.52 2.36
CA GLY A 37 -18.63 -3.18 1.45
C GLY A 37 -18.05 -3.53 0.08
N TRP A 38 -16.76 -3.28 -0.18
CA TRP A 38 -16.09 -3.59 -1.45
C TRP A 38 -15.75 -5.07 -1.58
N SER A 39 -15.60 -5.53 -2.81
CA SER A 39 -14.97 -6.83 -3.09
C SER A 39 -13.48 -6.62 -3.39
N VAL A 40 -12.66 -7.55 -2.93
CA VAL A 40 -11.20 -7.40 -2.88
C VAL A 40 -10.51 -8.57 -3.56
N MET A 41 -9.58 -8.27 -4.44
CA MET A 41 -8.60 -9.21 -4.96
C MET A 41 -7.25 -8.88 -4.32
N ILE A 42 -6.64 -9.85 -3.64
CA ILE A 42 -5.28 -9.70 -3.11
C ILE A 42 -4.29 -10.57 -3.86
N SER A 43 -3.03 -10.17 -3.90
CA SER A 43 -1.99 -11.03 -4.44
C SER A 43 -0.77 -11.13 -3.54
N ALA A 44 -0.07 -12.25 -3.61
CA ALA A 44 1.20 -12.49 -2.93
C ALA A 44 1.96 -13.63 -3.61
N ARG A 45 3.27 -13.73 -3.35
CA ARG A 45 4.13 -14.80 -3.89
C ARG A 45 3.92 -16.15 -3.20
N ASN A 46 3.61 -16.15 -1.92
CA ASN A 46 3.42 -17.36 -1.13
C ASN A 46 1.95 -17.80 -1.19
N ALA A 47 1.67 -18.83 -1.98
CA ALA A 47 0.32 -19.36 -2.18
C ALA A 47 -0.32 -19.90 -0.88
N VAL A 48 0.47 -20.53 0.01
CA VAL A 48 -0.05 -21.08 1.28
C VAL A 48 -0.55 -19.95 2.17
N GLN A 49 0.26 -18.91 2.38
CA GLN A 49 -0.11 -17.77 3.19
C GLN A 49 -1.28 -17.00 2.55
N LEU A 50 -1.30 -16.87 1.22
CA LEU A 50 -2.38 -16.22 0.48
C LEU A 50 -3.72 -16.92 0.73
N ASN A 51 -3.74 -18.25 0.57
CA ASN A 51 -4.95 -19.05 0.76
C ASN A 51 -5.45 -18.99 2.22
N GLN A 52 -4.55 -18.98 3.20
CA GLN A 52 -4.91 -18.80 4.62
C GLN A 52 -5.60 -17.45 4.86
N VAL A 53 -5.04 -16.36 4.32
CA VAL A 53 -5.61 -15.01 4.47
C VAL A 53 -6.96 -14.89 3.77
N VAL A 54 -7.08 -15.44 2.56
CA VAL A 54 -8.37 -15.47 1.84
C VAL A 54 -9.43 -16.24 2.61
N ALA A 55 -9.08 -17.42 3.16
CA ALA A 55 -10.00 -18.22 3.95
C ALA A 55 -10.45 -17.50 5.25
N ASP A 56 -9.52 -16.83 5.96
CA ASP A 56 -9.83 -16.04 7.15
C ASP A 56 -10.78 -14.88 6.81
N PHE A 57 -10.51 -14.12 5.76
CA PHE A 57 -11.40 -13.04 5.34
C PHE A 57 -12.76 -13.54 4.85
N ALA A 58 -12.81 -14.68 4.15
CA ALA A 58 -14.05 -15.29 3.69
C ALA A 58 -14.96 -15.72 4.85
N GLN A 59 -14.38 -16.17 5.97
CA GLN A 59 -15.13 -16.50 7.18
C GLN A 59 -15.68 -15.26 7.89
N ARG A 60 -14.91 -14.15 7.91
CA ARG A 60 -15.28 -12.92 8.64
C ARG A 60 -16.18 -11.98 7.85
N TYR A 61 -16.14 -12.07 6.53
CA TYR A 61 -16.92 -11.21 5.64
C TYR A 61 -17.86 -12.07 4.76
N ALA A 62 -17.82 -11.98 3.46
CA ALA A 62 -18.58 -12.86 2.58
C ALA A 62 -17.61 -13.56 1.63
N PRO A 63 -17.73 -14.89 1.43
CA PRO A 63 -16.76 -15.67 0.66
C PRO A 63 -16.64 -15.22 -0.81
N ASN A 64 -17.68 -14.64 -1.37
CA ASN A 64 -17.70 -14.10 -2.74
C ASN A 64 -17.13 -12.68 -2.86
N ARG A 65 -16.64 -12.09 -1.77
CA ARG A 65 -16.08 -10.73 -1.77
C ARG A 65 -14.56 -10.68 -1.64
N ILE A 66 -13.91 -11.81 -1.45
CA ILE A 66 -12.46 -11.89 -1.32
C ILE A 66 -11.91 -13.04 -2.16
N TYR A 67 -10.91 -12.74 -2.98
CA TYR A 67 -10.15 -13.73 -3.75
C TYR A 67 -8.66 -13.42 -3.69
N GLY A 68 -7.86 -14.42 -4.04
CA GLY A 68 -6.41 -14.30 -4.08
C GLY A 68 -5.79 -14.95 -5.30
N VAL A 69 -4.79 -14.29 -5.89
CA VAL A 69 -4.00 -14.79 -7.00
C VAL A 69 -2.52 -14.79 -6.62
N THR A 70 -1.85 -15.93 -6.79
CA THR A 70 -0.39 -15.99 -6.61
C THR A 70 0.28 -15.15 -7.70
N CYS A 71 1.11 -14.18 -7.30
CA CYS A 71 1.72 -13.23 -8.22
C CYS A 71 3.04 -12.73 -7.66
N ASP A 72 4.11 -12.83 -8.45
CA ASP A 72 5.32 -12.04 -8.28
C ASP A 72 5.18 -10.76 -9.12
N VAL A 73 5.10 -9.61 -8.44
CA VAL A 73 4.93 -8.31 -9.12
C VAL A 73 6.09 -7.96 -10.07
N ALA A 74 7.24 -8.63 -9.95
CA ALA A 74 8.36 -8.47 -10.86
C ALA A 74 8.19 -9.26 -12.18
N GLN A 75 7.10 -10.03 -12.35
CA GLN A 75 6.77 -10.78 -13.56
C GLN A 75 5.52 -10.17 -14.21
N TYR A 76 5.65 -9.81 -15.48
CA TYR A 76 4.55 -9.18 -16.22
C TYR A 76 3.35 -10.11 -16.39
N GLU A 77 3.62 -11.38 -16.70
CA GLU A 77 2.63 -12.42 -16.93
C GLU A 77 1.79 -12.68 -15.67
N ASP A 78 2.41 -12.67 -14.50
CA ASP A 78 1.70 -12.82 -13.22
C ASP A 78 0.73 -11.67 -12.96
N LEU A 79 1.15 -10.45 -13.26
CA LEU A 79 0.32 -9.25 -13.11
C LEU A 79 -0.81 -9.22 -14.13
N GLN A 80 -0.55 -9.68 -15.37
CA GLN A 80 -1.58 -9.82 -16.38
C GLN A 80 -2.63 -10.86 -15.96
N ASN A 81 -2.20 -12.02 -15.48
CA ASN A 81 -3.09 -13.04 -14.92
C ASN A 81 -3.89 -12.49 -13.72
N LEU A 82 -3.28 -11.70 -12.85
CA LEU A 82 -3.98 -11.05 -11.73
C LEU A 82 -5.10 -10.11 -12.21
N TRP A 83 -4.87 -9.34 -13.28
CA TRP A 83 -5.89 -8.51 -13.91
C TRP A 83 -7.02 -9.35 -14.49
N GLU A 84 -6.69 -10.36 -15.31
CA GLU A 84 -7.63 -11.24 -16.00
C GLU A 84 -8.52 -12.00 -14.99
N GLU A 85 -7.93 -12.59 -13.95
CA GLU A 85 -8.66 -13.26 -12.87
C GLU A 85 -9.58 -12.31 -12.10
N THR A 86 -9.18 -11.05 -11.94
CA THR A 86 -10.04 -10.06 -11.29
C THR A 86 -11.24 -9.72 -12.15
N VAL A 87 -11.02 -9.47 -13.44
CA VAL A 87 -12.11 -9.19 -14.38
C VAL A 87 -13.03 -10.40 -14.54
N LEU A 88 -12.48 -11.61 -14.59
CA LEU A 88 -13.28 -12.84 -14.64
C LEU A 88 -14.21 -13.00 -13.42
N ARG A 89 -13.73 -12.62 -12.21
CA ARG A 89 -14.49 -12.78 -10.96
C ARG A 89 -15.47 -11.65 -10.69
N PHE A 90 -15.10 -10.44 -11.04
CA PHE A 90 -15.82 -9.23 -10.64
C PHE A 90 -16.37 -8.41 -11.81
N GLY A 91 -15.93 -8.69 -13.04
CA GLY A 91 -16.36 -7.99 -14.26
C GLY A 91 -15.57 -6.72 -14.56
N GLN A 92 -14.98 -6.08 -13.54
CA GLN A 92 -14.23 -4.81 -13.67
C GLN A 92 -13.23 -4.64 -12.55
N VAL A 93 -12.35 -3.62 -12.68
CA VAL A 93 -11.43 -3.15 -11.65
C VAL A 93 -11.62 -1.65 -11.43
N ASP A 94 -12.19 -1.26 -10.30
CA ASP A 94 -12.38 0.17 -9.97
C ASP A 94 -11.11 0.80 -9.43
N VAL A 95 -10.36 0.05 -8.60
CA VAL A 95 -9.12 0.53 -7.97
C VAL A 95 -8.04 -0.55 -8.05
N TRP A 96 -6.85 -0.16 -8.49
CA TRP A 96 -5.63 -0.96 -8.43
C TRP A 96 -4.61 -0.30 -7.49
N ILE A 97 -4.14 -1.04 -6.48
CA ILE A 97 -3.17 -0.54 -5.50
C ILE A 97 -1.85 -1.32 -5.63
N ASN A 98 -0.83 -0.66 -6.14
CA ASN A 98 0.55 -1.16 -6.11
C ASN A 98 1.11 -0.96 -4.70
N ASN A 99 0.88 -1.94 -3.82
CA ASN A 99 1.32 -1.92 -2.43
C ASN A 99 2.52 -2.83 -2.17
N ALA A 100 2.70 -3.91 -2.95
CA ALA A 100 3.83 -4.83 -2.78
C ALA A 100 5.15 -4.07 -2.70
N GLY A 101 5.95 -4.37 -1.68
CA GLY A 101 7.21 -3.69 -1.44
C GLY A 101 8.10 -4.45 -0.46
N THR A 102 9.39 -4.21 -0.58
CA THR A 102 10.43 -4.72 0.33
C THR A 102 11.39 -3.60 0.73
N CYS A 103 12.13 -3.82 1.79
CA CYS A 103 13.14 -2.90 2.30
C CYS A 103 14.43 -3.67 2.55
N ASN A 104 15.57 -3.01 2.42
CA ASN A 104 16.86 -3.55 2.85
C ASN A 104 17.07 -3.36 4.35
N ALA A 105 17.94 -4.15 4.94
CA ALA A 105 18.47 -3.89 6.27
C ALA A 105 19.20 -2.54 6.31
N ALA A 106 19.02 -1.77 7.40
CA ALA A 106 19.67 -0.47 7.57
C ALA A 106 21.17 -0.65 7.85
N ARG A 107 22.00 -0.60 6.77
CA ARG A 107 23.47 -0.74 6.79
C ARG A 107 24.12 0.33 5.94
N ALA A 108 25.43 0.53 6.12
CA ALA A 108 26.20 1.38 5.20
C ALA A 108 26.03 0.88 3.75
N PHE A 109 25.94 1.80 2.79
CA PHE A 109 25.65 1.44 1.40
C PHE A 109 26.68 0.45 0.82
N THR A 110 27.92 0.57 1.24
CA THR A 110 29.02 -0.33 0.84
C THR A 110 28.90 -1.76 1.38
N GLU A 111 28.05 -1.99 2.39
CA GLU A 111 27.84 -3.27 3.06
C GLU A 111 26.54 -3.97 2.63
N ILE A 112 25.75 -3.31 1.79
CA ILE A 112 24.48 -3.88 1.30
C ILE A 112 24.79 -4.89 0.21
N ALA A 113 24.28 -6.11 0.36
CA ALA A 113 24.44 -7.17 -0.63
C ALA A 113 23.76 -6.78 -1.95
N SER A 114 24.38 -7.13 -3.08
CA SER A 114 23.82 -6.87 -4.42
C SER A 114 22.42 -7.51 -4.60
N SER A 115 22.20 -8.68 -4.01
CA SER A 115 20.89 -9.34 -4.00
C SER A 115 19.79 -8.51 -3.32
N ASP A 116 20.13 -7.77 -2.25
CA ASP A 116 19.17 -6.87 -1.59
C ASP A 116 18.86 -5.65 -2.47
N LEU A 117 19.89 -5.09 -3.15
CA LEU A 117 19.70 -4.01 -4.12
C LEU A 117 18.76 -4.45 -5.24
N GLU A 118 19.01 -5.62 -5.82
CA GLU A 118 18.16 -6.19 -6.87
C GLU A 118 16.73 -6.43 -6.36
N SER A 119 16.56 -7.03 -5.20
CA SER A 119 15.26 -7.32 -4.61
C SER A 119 14.44 -6.04 -4.42
N VAL A 120 15.05 -4.97 -3.88
CA VAL A 120 14.39 -3.69 -3.69
C VAL A 120 13.97 -3.07 -5.02
N ILE A 121 14.84 -3.07 -6.02
CA ILE A 121 14.53 -2.47 -7.33
C ILE A 121 13.50 -3.31 -8.08
N LYS A 122 13.65 -4.64 -8.12
CA LYS A 122 12.71 -5.55 -8.79
C LYS A 122 11.30 -5.44 -8.19
N THR A 123 11.19 -5.43 -6.86
CA THR A 123 9.87 -5.39 -6.22
C THR A 123 9.27 -3.98 -6.24
N ASN A 124 10.01 -2.97 -5.76
CA ASN A 124 9.44 -1.65 -5.52
C ASN A 124 9.33 -0.80 -6.79
N VAL A 125 10.29 -0.92 -7.72
CA VAL A 125 10.30 -0.09 -8.93
C VAL A 125 9.69 -0.85 -10.09
N LEU A 126 10.32 -1.96 -10.51
CA LEU A 126 9.84 -2.72 -11.66
C LEU A 126 8.41 -3.24 -11.41
N GLY A 127 8.15 -3.82 -10.24
CA GLY A 127 6.82 -4.33 -9.89
C GLY A 127 5.74 -3.23 -9.89
N THR A 128 6.06 -2.02 -9.39
CA THR A 128 5.11 -0.89 -9.47
C THR A 128 4.92 -0.40 -10.92
N MET A 129 5.97 -0.38 -11.74
CA MET A 129 5.87 -0.01 -13.15
C MET A 129 5.02 -1.00 -13.92
N LEU A 130 5.29 -2.29 -13.81
CA LEU A 130 4.54 -3.36 -14.48
C LEU A 130 3.09 -3.40 -14.02
N GLY A 131 2.82 -3.32 -12.70
CA GLY A 131 1.47 -3.28 -12.15
C GLY A 131 0.69 -2.05 -12.63
N SER A 132 1.34 -0.88 -12.69
CA SER A 132 0.71 0.32 -13.26
C SER A 132 0.44 0.17 -14.75
N GLN A 133 1.35 -0.46 -15.51
CA GLN A 133 1.18 -0.68 -16.95
C GLN A 133 0.00 -1.63 -17.25
N VAL A 134 -0.08 -2.76 -16.53
CA VAL A 134 -1.18 -3.72 -16.69
C VAL A 134 -2.51 -3.07 -16.33
N ALA A 135 -2.59 -2.44 -15.16
CA ALA A 135 -3.80 -1.77 -14.72
C ALA A 135 -4.22 -0.65 -15.69
N LEU A 136 -3.27 0.17 -16.16
CA LEU A 136 -3.57 1.26 -17.09
C LEU A 136 -4.07 0.74 -18.43
N LYS A 137 -3.46 -0.32 -19.00
CA LYS A 137 -3.95 -0.93 -20.24
C LYS A 137 -5.38 -1.45 -20.08
N GLY A 138 -5.68 -2.16 -19.01
CA GLY A 138 -7.02 -2.70 -18.76
C GLY A 138 -8.05 -1.60 -18.49
N MET A 139 -7.71 -0.60 -17.68
CA MET A 139 -8.58 0.55 -17.38
C MET A 139 -8.83 1.43 -18.61
N MET A 140 -7.87 1.56 -19.54
CA MET A 140 -8.08 2.26 -20.80
C MET A 140 -9.12 1.55 -21.68
N GLN A 141 -9.12 0.20 -21.71
CA GLN A 141 -10.14 -0.56 -22.41
C GLN A 141 -11.50 -0.51 -21.70
N GLN A 142 -11.49 -0.48 -20.36
CA GLN A 142 -12.68 -0.35 -19.52
C GLN A 142 -13.30 1.06 -19.58
N GLY A 143 -12.50 2.10 -19.84
CA GLY A 143 -12.92 3.50 -19.93
C GLY A 143 -12.85 4.27 -18.59
N PHE A 144 -12.55 3.62 -17.47
CA PHE A 144 -12.45 4.24 -16.14
C PHE A 144 -11.52 3.42 -15.21
N GLY A 145 -11.16 4.01 -14.07
CA GLY A 145 -10.45 3.35 -13.00
C GLY A 145 -9.52 4.27 -12.22
N GLN A 146 -8.98 3.75 -11.13
CA GLN A 146 -8.03 4.48 -10.28
C GLN A 146 -6.81 3.60 -9.98
N ILE A 147 -5.62 4.15 -10.16
CA ILE A 147 -4.35 3.49 -9.80
C ILE A 147 -3.69 4.27 -8.67
N PHE A 148 -3.37 3.58 -7.58
CA PHE A 148 -2.63 4.16 -6.47
C PHE A 148 -1.30 3.46 -6.27
N ASN A 149 -0.23 4.25 -6.20
CA ASN A 149 1.13 3.77 -5.93
C ASN A 149 1.52 4.09 -4.48
N MET A 150 2.06 3.08 -3.76
CA MET A 150 2.45 3.24 -2.36
C MET A 150 3.77 4.01 -2.24
N GLU A 151 3.70 5.23 -1.69
CA GLU A 151 4.87 5.99 -1.26
C GLU A 151 5.54 5.37 -0.04
N GLY A 152 6.72 5.86 0.28
CA GLY A 152 7.47 5.53 1.48
C GLY A 152 8.54 6.58 1.75
N TRP A 153 9.38 6.34 2.76
CA TRP A 153 10.50 7.20 3.09
C TRP A 153 11.42 7.38 1.87
N GLY A 154 11.80 8.60 1.55
CA GLY A 154 12.57 8.95 0.36
C GLY A 154 11.74 9.43 -0.82
N SER A 155 10.42 9.21 -0.85
CA SER A 155 9.55 9.64 -1.97
C SER A 155 9.64 11.13 -2.28
N ARG A 156 9.92 11.95 -1.28
CA ARG A 156 10.04 13.41 -1.42
C ARG A 156 11.46 13.95 -1.18
N GLY A 157 12.45 13.07 -1.12
CA GLY A 157 13.84 13.41 -0.89
C GLY A 157 14.25 13.32 0.59
N GLU A 158 13.42 12.72 1.43
CA GLU A 158 13.82 12.41 2.81
C GLU A 158 15.03 11.49 2.80
N TRP A 159 15.97 11.75 3.71
CA TRP A 159 17.21 10.97 3.83
C TRP A 159 17.31 10.32 5.22
N SER A 160 17.85 9.11 5.25
CA SER A 160 18.24 8.42 6.47
C SER A 160 19.40 7.48 6.16
N ALA A 161 20.34 7.38 7.08
CA ALA A 161 21.46 6.44 6.96
C ALA A 161 20.93 5.00 6.80
N GLY A 162 21.57 4.22 5.94
CA GLY A 162 21.21 2.82 5.71
C GLY A 162 19.97 2.58 4.84
N MET A 163 19.23 3.61 4.46
CA MET A 163 17.97 3.50 3.70
C MET A 163 18.13 3.86 2.22
N THR A 164 19.33 4.01 1.72
CA THR A 164 19.60 4.51 0.35
C THR A 164 18.86 3.70 -0.74
N PRO A 165 18.91 2.36 -0.80
CA PRO A 165 18.22 1.61 -1.85
C PRO A 165 16.71 1.78 -1.78
N TYR A 166 16.15 1.65 -0.57
CA TYR A 166 14.72 1.82 -0.35
C TYR A 166 14.25 3.23 -0.73
N ALA A 167 14.92 4.27 -0.22
CA ALA A 167 14.59 5.67 -0.51
C ALA A 167 14.69 5.98 -2.01
N THR A 168 15.73 5.47 -2.69
CA THR A 168 15.88 5.57 -4.15
C THR A 168 14.69 4.93 -4.86
N SER A 169 14.29 3.72 -4.46
CA SER A 169 13.12 3.04 -5.05
C SER A 169 11.83 3.84 -4.88
N LYS A 170 11.61 4.42 -3.70
CA LYS A 170 10.40 5.22 -3.42
C LYS A 170 10.41 6.57 -4.14
N ARG A 171 11.59 7.14 -4.38
CA ARG A 171 11.73 8.33 -5.24
C ARG A 171 11.39 8.01 -6.69
N ALA A 172 11.81 6.85 -7.20
CA ALA A 172 11.45 6.39 -8.54
C ALA A 172 9.93 6.21 -8.69
N VAL A 173 9.26 5.61 -7.71
CA VAL A 173 7.79 5.46 -7.68
C VAL A 173 7.08 6.83 -7.69
N ALA A 174 7.60 7.80 -6.94
CA ALA A 174 7.03 9.16 -6.93
C ALA A 174 7.15 9.84 -8.30
N TYR A 175 8.31 9.66 -8.99
CA TYR A 175 8.49 10.17 -10.35
C TYR A 175 7.58 9.46 -11.35
N LEU A 176 7.49 8.12 -11.30
CA LEU A 176 6.58 7.33 -12.13
C LEU A 176 5.15 7.87 -12.02
N ASN A 177 4.67 8.08 -10.81
CA ASN A 177 3.32 8.60 -10.59
C ASN A 177 3.12 9.99 -11.25
N HIS A 178 4.13 10.88 -11.13
CA HIS A 178 4.10 12.18 -11.79
C HIS A 178 4.04 12.06 -13.32
N ALA A 179 4.86 11.19 -13.92
CA ALA A 179 4.88 10.94 -15.36
C ALA A 179 3.55 10.37 -15.86
N LEU A 180 3.03 9.31 -15.22
CA LEU A 180 1.76 8.70 -15.58
C LEU A 180 0.59 9.69 -15.50
N ASN A 181 0.55 10.57 -14.51
CA ASN A 181 -0.48 11.63 -14.45
C ASN A 181 -0.45 12.58 -15.65
N LYS A 182 0.72 12.83 -16.22
CA LYS A 182 0.82 13.66 -17.44
C LYS A 182 0.38 12.91 -18.69
N GLU A 183 0.76 11.63 -18.79
CA GLU A 183 0.40 10.79 -19.92
C GLU A 183 -1.11 10.50 -19.97
N THR A 184 -1.76 10.37 -18.81
CA THR A 184 -3.20 10.05 -18.69
C THR A 184 -4.10 11.27 -18.56
N LYS A 185 -3.58 12.50 -18.75
CA LYS A 185 -4.31 13.75 -18.50
C LYS A 185 -5.64 13.87 -19.24
N ASN A 186 -5.75 13.25 -20.41
CA ASN A 186 -6.94 13.28 -21.26
C ASN A 186 -7.78 12.00 -21.19
N SER A 187 -7.64 11.21 -20.11
CA SER A 187 -8.43 10.00 -19.88
C SER A 187 -9.21 10.10 -18.56
N ASP A 188 -10.22 9.25 -18.42
CA ASP A 188 -10.99 9.13 -17.17
C ASP A 188 -10.33 8.23 -16.12
N ILE A 189 -9.01 7.95 -16.29
CA ILE A 189 -8.24 7.14 -15.36
C ILE A 189 -7.51 8.06 -14.37
N LEU A 190 -7.71 7.80 -13.10
CA LEU A 190 -7.13 8.61 -12.02
C LEU A 190 -5.87 7.95 -11.47
N ILE A 191 -4.75 8.66 -11.50
CA ILE A 191 -3.48 8.19 -10.94
C ILE A 191 -3.19 8.96 -9.65
N GLY A 192 -2.92 8.25 -8.57
CA GLY A 192 -2.63 8.86 -7.26
C GLY A 192 -1.54 8.13 -6.48
N THR A 193 -1.19 8.69 -5.33
CA THR A 193 -0.25 8.08 -4.37
C THR A 193 -0.87 7.95 -2.99
N LEU A 194 -0.43 6.91 -2.27
CA LEU A 194 -0.76 6.68 -0.88
C LEU A 194 0.48 6.88 -0.02
N SER A 195 0.39 7.75 0.97
CA SER A 195 1.47 8.03 1.92
C SER A 195 1.02 7.63 3.33
N PRO A 196 1.25 6.38 3.75
CA PRO A 196 0.75 5.85 5.02
C PRO A 196 1.50 6.41 6.24
N GLY A 197 2.65 7.06 6.04
CA GLY A 197 3.55 7.39 7.13
C GLY A 197 4.28 6.16 7.68
N MET A 198 4.66 6.19 8.95
CA MET A 198 5.27 5.05 9.64
C MET A 198 4.17 4.17 10.23
N VAL A 199 4.11 2.94 9.78
CA VAL A 199 3.09 1.96 10.20
C VAL A 199 3.79 0.80 10.88
N ALA A 200 3.27 0.34 12.03
CA ALA A 200 3.81 -0.79 12.78
C ALA A 200 3.60 -2.10 12.01
N THR A 201 4.52 -2.42 11.11
CA THR A 201 4.49 -3.62 10.25
C THR A 201 5.81 -4.37 10.35
N ASP A 202 5.81 -5.66 9.98
CA ASP A 202 7.02 -6.48 9.90
C ASP A 202 8.10 -5.85 9.03
N LEU A 203 7.72 -5.14 7.97
CA LEU A 203 8.66 -4.46 7.08
C LEU A 203 9.45 -3.37 7.83
N LEU A 204 8.78 -2.58 8.65
CA LEU A 204 9.42 -1.57 9.49
C LEU A 204 10.28 -2.24 10.57
N ILE A 205 9.73 -3.24 11.25
CA ILE A 205 10.38 -3.95 12.36
C ILE A 205 11.65 -4.64 11.88
N SER A 206 11.58 -5.42 10.79
CA SER A 206 12.72 -6.19 10.27
C SER A 206 13.85 -5.29 9.74
N SER A 207 13.53 -4.16 9.11
CA SER A 207 14.53 -3.21 8.62
C SER A 207 15.38 -2.61 9.74
N TRP A 208 14.78 -2.45 10.94
CA TRP A 208 15.45 -1.90 12.12
C TRP A 208 16.16 -2.96 12.96
N GLN A 209 15.60 -4.17 13.08
CA GLN A 209 16.25 -5.27 13.80
C GLN A 209 17.56 -5.74 13.16
N GLN A 210 17.63 -5.74 11.84
CA GLN A 210 18.79 -6.17 11.08
C GLN A 210 19.83 -5.06 10.88
N GLY A 211 19.50 -3.82 11.29
CA GLY A 211 20.36 -2.66 11.17
C GLY A 211 21.12 -2.34 12.46
N GLU A 212 22.27 -1.68 12.34
CA GLU A 212 22.96 -1.08 13.48
C GLU A 212 22.24 0.19 13.96
N VAL A 213 21.27 0.05 14.85
CA VAL A 213 20.51 1.20 15.36
C VAL A 213 21.23 1.82 16.56
N LYS A 214 22.24 2.60 16.29
CA LYS A 214 22.82 3.50 17.31
C LYS A 214 21.75 4.53 17.70
N ASN A 215 21.35 4.56 18.97
CA ASN A 215 20.37 5.50 19.57
C ASN A 215 18.87 5.09 19.47
N TRP A 216 18.56 3.80 19.57
CA TRP A 216 17.18 3.32 19.64
C TRP A 216 16.32 4.09 20.67
N HIS A 217 16.82 4.35 21.87
CA HIS A 217 16.07 5.07 22.91
C HIS A 217 15.64 6.48 22.51
N LYS A 218 16.50 7.22 21.79
CA LYS A 218 16.14 8.55 21.28
C LYS A 218 15.07 8.46 20.18
N MET A 219 15.11 7.40 19.38
CA MET A 219 14.13 7.16 18.31
C MET A 219 12.81 6.64 18.87
N LYS A 220 12.81 5.82 19.93
CA LYS A 220 11.60 5.28 20.57
C LYS A 220 10.65 6.40 21.00
N TRP A 221 11.18 7.49 21.56
CA TRP A 221 10.37 8.66 21.93
C TRP A 221 9.66 9.29 20.70
N LEU A 222 10.38 9.47 19.59
CA LEU A 222 9.78 10.02 18.37
C LEU A 222 8.71 9.08 17.81
N PHE A 223 8.93 7.76 17.88
CA PHE A 223 8.01 6.75 17.38
C PHE A 223 6.65 6.77 18.05
N MET A 224 6.57 7.18 19.33
CA MET A 224 5.29 7.37 20.02
C MET A 224 4.35 8.32 19.26
N PHE A 225 4.90 9.29 18.55
CA PHE A 225 4.11 10.29 17.81
C PHE A 225 3.88 9.95 16.34
N VAL A 226 4.75 9.15 15.72
CA VAL A 226 4.74 8.95 14.25
C VAL A 226 4.29 7.55 13.80
N ILE A 227 4.44 6.52 14.63
CA ILE A 227 4.01 5.15 14.29
C ILE A 227 2.55 4.97 14.67
N ASP A 228 1.79 4.38 13.76
CA ASP A 228 0.37 4.04 13.99
C ASP A 228 0.06 2.58 13.60
N PRO A 229 -0.99 1.99 14.21
CA PRO A 229 -1.47 0.66 13.83
C PRO A 229 -1.95 0.63 12.38
N PRO A 230 -1.68 -0.47 11.64
CA PRO A 230 -2.10 -0.63 10.25
C PRO A 230 -3.59 -0.42 10.03
N GLU A 231 -4.44 -0.89 10.93
CA GLU A 231 -5.89 -0.83 10.83
C GLU A 231 -6.40 0.60 10.79
N GLN A 232 -5.85 1.46 11.63
CA GLN A 232 -6.22 2.87 11.70
C GLN A 232 -5.81 3.63 10.45
N VAL A 233 -4.58 3.41 9.99
CA VAL A 233 -4.04 4.05 8.78
C VAL A 233 -4.81 3.61 7.55
N CYS A 234 -4.99 2.31 7.38
CA CYS A 234 -5.62 1.73 6.19
C CYS A 234 -7.12 2.01 6.13
N GLY A 235 -7.81 2.08 7.28
CA GLY A 235 -9.20 2.52 7.35
C GLY A 235 -9.38 3.94 6.79
N TYR A 236 -8.49 4.87 7.16
CA TYR A 236 -8.49 6.22 6.59
C TYR A 236 -8.17 6.23 5.09
N LEU A 237 -7.11 5.50 4.66
CA LEU A 237 -6.72 5.46 3.25
C LEU A 237 -7.85 4.90 2.38
N ALA A 238 -8.47 3.79 2.77
CA ALA A 238 -9.57 3.18 2.03
C ALA A 238 -10.78 4.13 1.90
N GLN A 239 -11.16 4.82 2.99
CA GLN A 239 -12.23 5.83 2.93
C GLN A 239 -11.88 7.02 2.01
N ARG A 240 -10.61 7.42 1.95
CA ARG A 240 -10.19 8.52 1.07
C ARG A 240 -10.13 8.09 -0.39
N ILE A 241 -9.70 6.86 -0.66
CA ILE A 241 -9.69 6.26 -2.00
C ILE A 241 -11.12 6.14 -2.53
N SER A 242 -12.06 5.59 -1.74
CA SER A 242 -13.45 5.38 -2.14
C SER A 242 -14.18 6.68 -2.51
N LYS A 243 -13.72 7.82 -2.00
CA LYS A 243 -14.28 9.16 -2.27
C LYS A 243 -13.45 9.98 -3.26
N ASN A 244 -12.35 9.44 -3.77
CA ASN A 244 -11.48 10.19 -4.66
C ASN A 244 -12.11 10.35 -6.05
N LYS A 245 -12.06 11.57 -6.55
CA LYS A 245 -12.51 11.94 -7.90
C LYS A 245 -11.47 12.77 -8.65
N LYS A 246 -10.22 12.76 -8.16
CA LYS A 246 -9.17 13.63 -8.71
C LYS A 246 -7.97 12.81 -9.11
N SER A 247 -7.43 13.05 -10.30
CA SER A 247 -6.10 12.60 -10.66
C SER A 247 -5.03 13.36 -9.87
N ASN A 248 -3.82 12.81 -9.79
CA ASN A 248 -2.71 13.33 -8.99
C ASN A 248 -3.04 13.52 -7.49
N ALA A 249 -4.01 12.75 -6.99
CA ALA A 249 -4.36 12.76 -5.59
C ALA A 249 -3.23 12.14 -4.75
N ARG A 250 -2.73 12.87 -3.77
CA ARG A 250 -1.82 12.35 -2.76
C ARG A 250 -2.58 12.17 -1.44
N ILE A 251 -2.92 10.94 -1.10
CA ILE A 251 -3.64 10.62 0.13
C ILE A 251 -2.62 10.36 1.24
N VAL A 252 -2.55 11.28 2.20
CA VAL A 252 -1.53 11.30 3.26
C VAL A 252 -2.18 11.05 4.60
N TRP A 253 -1.69 10.03 5.33
CA TRP A 253 -2.11 9.79 6.71
C TRP A 253 -1.45 10.77 7.69
N MET A 254 -0.11 10.84 7.68
CA MET A 254 0.65 11.68 8.58
C MET A 254 0.92 13.06 7.95
N THR A 255 0.09 14.04 8.27
CA THR A 255 0.30 15.43 7.88
C THR A 255 1.06 16.19 8.97
N PRO A 256 1.78 17.29 8.66
CA PRO A 256 2.44 18.12 9.68
C PRO A 256 1.48 18.60 10.79
N TRP A 257 0.26 18.98 10.41
CA TRP A 257 -0.77 19.39 11.36
C TRP A 257 -1.23 18.24 12.27
N ARG A 258 -1.39 17.03 11.72
CA ARG A 258 -1.73 15.86 12.53
C ARG A 258 -0.61 15.54 13.53
N LEU A 259 0.64 15.63 13.09
CA LEU A 259 1.78 15.43 13.98
C LEU A 259 1.82 16.49 15.08
N LEU A 260 1.66 17.77 14.73
CA LEU A 260 1.61 18.87 15.69
C LEU A 260 0.52 18.67 16.75
N LEU A 261 -0.69 18.31 16.34
CA LEU A 261 -1.81 18.08 17.25
C LEU A 261 -1.53 16.94 18.25
N ARG A 262 -0.74 15.93 17.87
CA ARG A 262 -0.39 14.81 18.74
C ARG A 262 0.45 15.23 19.94
N PHE A 263 1.30 16.23 19.79
CA PHE A 263 2.08 16.76 20.91
C PHE A 263 1.21 17.35 22.03
N PHE A 264 0.02 17.82 21.71
CA PHE A 264 -0.92 18.37 22.70
C PHE A 264 -1.89 17.33 23.27
N GLN A 265 -1.83 16.07 22.82
CA GLN A 265 -2.71 14.99 23.29
C GLN A 265 -1.98 14.08 24.27
N PRO A 266 -2.38 13.99 25.56
CA PRO A 266 -1.71 13.16 26.57
C PRO A 266 -1.62 11.67 26.20
N TYR A 267 -2.53 11.17 25.39
CA TYR A 267 -2.53 9.80 24.88
C TYR A 267 -1.21 9.44 24.21
N TYR A 268 -0.68 10.32 23.33
CA TYR A 268 0.54 10.03 22.57
C TYR A 268 1.80 9.98 23.42
N TRP A 269 1.80 10.63 24.58
CA TRP A 269 2.92 10.63 25.52
C TRP A 269 3.02 9.35 26.36
N LYS A 270 1.93 8.57 26.42
CA LYS A 270 1.82 7.37 27.27
C LYS A 270 1.77 6.07 26.49
N ARG A 271 1.54 6.11 25.17
CA ARG A 271 1.40 4.90 24.34
C ARG A 271 2.76 4.29 24.00
N ASN A 272 2.77 2.97 23.83
CA ASN A 272 3.87 2.23 23.21
C ASN A 272 3.40 1.66 21.87
N PRO A 273 3.65 2.32 20.72
CA PRO A 273 3.12 1.88 19.42
C PRO A 273 3.80 0.63 18.86
N VAL A 274 4.86 0.14 19.52
CA VAL A 274 5.61 -1.07 19.18
C VAL A 274 5.46 -2.17 20.23
N GLU A 275 4.52 -2.00 21.16
CA GLU A 275 4.24 -2.99 22.22
C GLU A 275 3.92 -4.37 21.62
N GLY A 276 4.55 -5.40 22.18
CA GLY A 276 4.41 -6.77 21.69
C GLY A 276 5.13 -7.08 20.38
N THR A 277 5.82 -6.13 19.79
CA THR A 277 6.66 -6.37 18.61
C THR A 277 8.11 -6.66 19.01
N ALA A 278 8.89 -7.21 18.09
CA ALA A 278 10.30 -7.45 18.32
C ALA A 278 11.13 -6.15 18.53
N LEU A 279 10.63 -4.99 18.12
CA LEU A 279 11.24 -3.69 18.43
C LEU A 279 11.08 -3.30 19.92
N ASP A 280 10.03 -3.77 20.57
CA ASP A 280 9.82 -3.53 22.01
C ASP A 280 10.83 -4.29 22.88
N GLN A 281 11.36 -5.40 22.34
CA GLN A 281 12.33 -6.27 23.03
C GLN A 281 13.79 -5.86 22.79
N LEU A 282 14.06 -4.88 21.91
CA LEU A 282 15.41 -4.37 21.71
C LEU A 282 15.88 -3.70 22.99
N LYS A 283 16.72 -4.43 23.75
CA LYS A 283 17.50 -3.91 24.88
C LYS A 283 18.69 -3.11 24.37
N GLU A 284 19.19 -2.24 25.21
CA GLU A 284 20.36 -1.37 25.01
C GLU A 284 21.60 -2.10 24.51
#